data_91ca766c790ba45c10d966286594e6f0
#
_entry.id   91ca766c790ba45c10d966286594e6f0
#
_cell.length_a   1.000
_cell.length_b   1.000
_cell.length_c   1.000
_cell.angle_alpha   90.00
_cell.angle_beta   90.00
_cell.angle_gamma   90.00
#
_symmetry.space_group_name_H-M   'P 1'
#
loop_
_entity.id
_entity.type
_entity.pdbx_description
1 polymer ?
#
loop_
_entity_poly.entity_id
_entity_poly.type
_entity_poly.pdbx_seq_one_letter_code
_entity_poly.pdbx_strand_id
1 'polypeptide(L)'
;ALGLADAYMMFCDQDDIWYEDKIEKQVAVMLDVERDDVGAEACPVLIHSDLQVVSEQKSVIASSLVRYQGLEIDRNRFPNLVISNLVTGCTALINETLALKAVPVSKQAIMHDWWLALVASAFGKLIFLDTPLVHYRQHSSNTIGAKEFIKPTPLHRSFWQKLVSRQPNEHLFEVARQAADFRHRFGKYLSVRDNIGLRISSCMSARIGVLQRVFYRVARRF
;
A
#
# COMPACT_ATOMS: atom_id res chain seq x y z
N ALA A 1 11.81 14.92 21.37
CA ALA A 1 10.99 15.27 20.23
C ALA A 1 11.90 16.05 19.26
N LEU A 2 12.22 15.51 18.11
CA LEU A 2 12.77 16.26 17.01
C LEU A 2 11.69 17.27 16.59
N GLY A 3 11.96 18.57 16.70
CA GLY A 3 11.07 19.62 16.22
C GLY A 3 11.05 19.57 14.69
N LEU A 4 10.19 18.76 14.15
CA LEU A 4 9.94 18.58 12.71
C LEU A 4 8.69 19.38 12.31
N ALA A 5 8.48 20.56 12.89
CA ALA A 5 7.39 21.43 12.46
C ALA A 5 7.53 21.67 10.95
N ASP A 6 6.50 21.31 10.19
CA ASP A 6 6.39 21.44 8.73
C ASP A 6 7.37 20.58 7.91
N ALA A 7 7.76 19.40 8.41
CA ALA A 7 8.64 18.50 7.68
C ALA A 7 7.87 17.48 6.83
N TYR A 8 8.31 17.32 5.59
CA TYR A 8 7.91 16.23 4.72
C TYR A 8 8.97 15.13 4.72
N MET A 9 8.54 13.87 4.62
CA MET A 9 9.43 12.73 4.58
C MET A 9 9.21 11.90 3.32
N MET A 10 10.32 11.54 2.68
CA MET A 10 10.35 10.63 1.54
C MET A 10 11.20 9.41 1.88
N PHE A 11 10.87 8.29 1.27
CA PHE A 11 11.65 7.06 1.38
C PHE A 11 12.47 6.87 0.12
N CYS A 12 13.69 6.40 0.27
CA CYS A 12 14.63 6.18 -0.83
C CYS A 12 15.27 4.81 -0.67
N ASP A 13 15.12 3.97 -1.69
CA ASP A 13 15.89 2.75 -1.80
C ASP A 13 17.26 3.07 -2.43
N GLN A 14 18.32 2.43 -1.95
CA GLN A 14 19.70 2.76 -2.32
C GLN A 14 20.06 2.44 -3.76
N ASP A 15 19.27 1.63 -4.42
CA ASP A 15 19.48 1.12 -5.76
C ASP A 15 18.56 1.76 -6.81
N ASP A 16 17.60 2.60 -6.38
CA ASP A 16 16.68 3.31 -7.25
C ASP A 16 17.25 4.66 -7.72
N ILE A 17 16.72 5.19 -8.81
CA ILE A 17 17.09 6.48 -9.36
C ILE A 17 15.86 7.37 -9.44
N TRP A 18 15.86 8.49 -8.74
CA TRP A 18 14.78 9.46 -8.79
C TRP A 18 14.84 10.30 -10.08
N TYR A 19 13.69 10.64 -10.62
CA TYR A 19 13.57 11.68 -11.63
C TYR A 19 13.91 13.04 -10.98
N GLU A 20 14.50 13.94 -11.74
CA GLU A 20 14.98 15.24 -11.24
C GLU A 20 13.84 16.11 -10.67
N ASP A 21 12.64 15.96 -11.20
CA ASP A 21 11.45 16.71 -10.81
C ASP A 21 10.56 16.00 -9.76
N LYS A 22 11.00 14.84 -9.25
CA LYS A 22 10.23 14.05 -8.28
C LYS A 22 9.81 14.85 -7.04
N ILE A 23 10.78 15.49 -6.42
CA ILE A 23 10.54 16.25 -5.18
C ILE A 23 9.60 17.42 -5.46
N GLU A 24 9.88 18.20 -6.50
CA GLU A 24 9.07 19.36 -6.89
C GLU A 24 7.61 18.97 -7.12
N LYS A 25 7.35 17.94 -7.93
CA LYS A 25 5.99 17.48 -8.26
C LYS A 25 5.23 16.98 -7.05
N GLN A 26 5.86 16.16 -6.21
CA GLN A 26 5.17 15.61 -5.05
C GLN A 26 4.93 16.68 -3.97
N VAL A 27 5.88 17.57 -3.73
CA VAL A 27 5.73 18.67 -2.78
C VAL A 27 4.65 19.65 -3.25
N ALA A 28 4.59 19.98 -4.55
CA ALA A 28 3.56 20.86 -5.08
C ALA A 28 2.15 20.31 -4.77
N VAL A 29 1.93 19.01 -5.01
CA VAL A 29 0.65 18.37 -4.67
C VAL A 29 0.39 18.35 -3.17
N MET A 30 1.42 18.13 -2.33
CA MET A 30 1.27 18.16 -0.88
C MET A 30 0.81 19.54 -0.41
N LEU A 31 1.44 20.60 -0.89
CA LEU A 31 1.11 21.99 -0.55
C LEU A 31 -0.31 22.36 -1.01
N ASP A 32 -0.77 21.89 -2.17
CA ASP A 32 -2.12 22.13 -2.64
C ASP A 32 -3.15 21.43 -1.74
N VAL A 33 -2.88 20.17 -1.36
CA VAL A 33 -3.76 19.41 -0.48
C VAL A 33 -3.87 20.02 0.91
N GLU A 34 -2.76 20.51 1.47
CA GLU A 34 -2.72 21.14 2.80
C GLU A 34 -3.32 22.56 2.80
N ARG A 35 -3.25 23.26 1.66
CA ARG A 35 -3.90 24.57 1.50
C ARG A 35 -5.42 24.47 1.55
N ASP A 36 -5.98 23.38 0.99
CA ASP A 36 -7.44 23.14 1.01
C ASP A 36 -7.96 22.79 2.41
N ASP A 37 -7.08 22.38 3.33
CA ASP A 37 -7.42 22.01 4.70
C ASP A 37 -7.28 23.19 5.70
N VAL A 38 -7.13 24.44 5.23
CA VAL A 38 -6.98 25.64 6.09
C VAL A 38 -8.18 25.79 7.02
N GLY A 39 -7.92 25.70 8.34
CA GLY A 39 -8.92 25.82 9.40
C GLY A 39 -9.42 24.51 9.98
N ALA A 40 -9.00 23.35 9.43
CA ALA A 40 -9.21 22.02 10.00
C ALA A 40 -7.97 21.57 10.81
N GLU A 41 -8.11 20.55 11.64
CA GLU A 41 -6.94 19.86 12.19
C GLU A 41 -6.08 19.29 11.04
N ALA A 42 -4.75 19.40 11.18
CA ALA A 42 -3.83 18.92 10.17
C ALA A 42 -4.12 17.44 9.80
N CYS A 43 -4.36 17.20 8.52
CA CYS A 43 -4.78 15.90 8.00
C CYS A 43 -3.56 15.02 7.69
N PRO A 44 -3.57 13.72 8.06
CA PRO A 44 -2.55 12.77 7.60
C PRO A 44 -2.59 12.62 6.08
N VAL A 45 -1.49 12.90 5.39
CA VAL A 45 -1.43 12.84 3.92
C VAL A 45 -0.28 11.96 3.47
N LEU A 46 -0.57 11.05 2.54
CA LEU A 46 0.41 10.29 1.78
C LEU A 46 0.18 10.51 0.28
N ILE A 47 1.24 10.95 -0.39
CA ILE A 47 1.28 11.06 -1.86
C ILE A 47 2.22 9.99 -2.37
N HIS A 48 1.82 9.22 -3.36
CA HIS A 48 2.69 8.28 -4.04
C HIS A 48 2.57 8.41 -5.54
N SER A 49 3.63 8.05 -6.25
CA SER A 49 3.67 8.11 -7.71
C SER A 49 3.76 6.72 -8.31
N ASP A 50 3.57 6.65 -9.62
CA ASP A 50 4.01 5.48 -10.40
C ASP A 50 5.55 5.45 -10.48
N LEU A 51 6.08 4.36 -10.99
CA LEU A 51 7.50 4.20 -11.27
C LEU A 51 7.72 3.45 -12.58
N GLN A 52 8.88 3.68 -13.18
CA GLN A 52 9.34 2.96 -14.36
C GLN A 52 10.23 1.81 -13.91
N VAL A 53 9.94 0.60 -14.40
CA VAL A 53 10.78 -0.59 -14.13
C VAL A 53 11.92 -0.63 -15.13
N VAL A 54 13.15 -0.66 -14.63
CA VAL A 54 14.37 -0.75 -15.44
C VAL A 54 15.23 -1.95 -15.04
N SER A 55 16.01 -2.45 -15.97
CA SER A 55 16.99 -3.50 -15.71
C SER A 55 18.16 -2.96 -14.88
N GLU A 56 19.04 -3.85 -14.43
CA GLU A 56 20.31 -3.49 -13.81
C GLU A 56 21.16 -2.55 -14.68
N GLN A 57 21.09 -2.71 -16.02
CA GLN A 57 21.76 -1.88 -17.02
C GLN A 57 20.94 -0.63 -17.41
N LYS A 58 19.87 -0.31 -16.69
CA LYS A 58 18.98 0.84 -16.90
C LYS A 58 18.16 0.78 -18.19
N SER A 59 18.04 -0.38 -18.84
CA SER A 59 17.12 -0.57 -19.95
C SER A 59 15.70 -0.66 -19.45
N VAL A 60 14.75 0.01 -20.11
CA VAL A 60 13.34 0.02 -19.71
C VAL A 60 12.72 -1.37 -19.91
N ILE A 61 12.19 -1.94 -18.84
CA ILE A 61 11.40 -3.18 -18.83
C ILE A 61 9.91 -2.83 -18.97
N ALA A 62 9.44 -1.86 -18.18
CA ALA A 62 8.08 -1.37 -18.23
C ALA A 62 8.02 0.13 -17.89
N SER A 63 7.23 0.89 -18.62
CA SER A 63 7.09 2.34 -18.42
C SER A 63 6.25 2.70 -17.22
N SER A 64 5.51 1.76 -16.65
CA SER A 64 4.61 1.92 -15.51
C SER A 64 4.53 0.62 -14.72
N LEU A 65 4.85 0.65 -13.43
CA LEU A 65 4.69 -0.50 -12.53
C LEU A 65 3.21 -0.82 -12.33
N VAL A 66 2.39 0.20 -12.18
CA VAL A 66 0.94 0.06 -11.98
C VAL A 66 0.33 -0.79 -13.09
N ARG A 67 0.65 -0.45 -14.36
CA ARG A 67 0.15 -1.21 -15.52
C ARG A 67 0.81 -2.58 -15.65
N TYR A 68 2.10 -2.67 -15.36
CA TYR A 68 2.87 -3.90 -15.42
C TYR A 68 2.39 -4.95 -14.43
N GLN A 69 2.05 -4.53 -13.21
CA GLN A 69 1.52 -5.40 -12.16
C GLN A 69 -0.02 -5.48 -12.16
N GLY A 70 -0.71 -4.69 -12.98
CA GLY A 70 -2.17 -4.65 -13.01
C GLY A 70 -2.79 -4.15 -11.71
N LEU A 71 -2.17 -3.15 -11.06
CA LEU A 71 -2.67 -2.60 -9.82
C LEU A 71 -3.96 -1.81 -10.05
N GLU A 72 -4.98 -2.09 -9.26
CA GLU A 72 -6.29 -1.41 -9.29
C GLU A 72 -6.23 -0.12 -8.44
N ILE A 73 -5.55 0.94 -8.92
CA ILE A 73 -5.31 2.18 -8.15
C ILE A 73 -6.60 2.84 -7.67
N ASP A 74 -7.69 2.71 -8.41
CA ASP A 74 -9.01 3.24 -8.01
C ASP A 74 -9.56 2.57 -6.73
N ARG A 75 -8.98 1.45 -6.32
CA ARG A 75 -9.34 0.76 -5.09
C ARG A 75 -8.52 1.22 -3.88
N ASN A 76 -8.27 2.51 -3.79
CA ASN A 76 -7.45 3.16 -2.75
C ASN A 76 -8.19 3.44 -1.43
N ARG A 77 -9.43 2.98 -1.26
CA ARG A 77 -10.18 3.12 0.00
C ARG A 77 -9.65 2.17 1.07
N PHE A 78 -9.75 2.59 2.31
CA PHE A 78 -9.24 1.85 3.46
C PHE A 78 -9.59 0.34 3.48
N PRO A 79 -10.85 -0.10 3.28
CA PRO A 79 -11.16 -1.53 3.32
C PRO A 79 -10.44 -2.34 2.23
N ASN A 80 -10.17 -1.75 1.07
CA ASN A 80 -9.43 -2.42 0.00
C ASN A 80 -7.94 -2.52 0.35
N LEU A 81 -7.38 -1.45 0.93
CA LEU A 81 -5.98 -1.41 1.35
C LEU A 81 -5.67 -2.36 2.49
N VAL A 82 -6.64 -2.72 3.33
CA VAL A 82 -6.45 -3.75 4.37
C VAL A 82 -5.97 -5.07 3.78
N ILE A 83 -6.37 -5.39 2.55
CA ILE A 83 -6.08 -6.69 1.91
C ILE A 83 -5.09 -6.60 0.74
N SER A 84 -4.76 -5.41 0.26
CA SER A 84 -3.86 -5.23 -0.89
C SER A 84 -3.15 -3.88 -0.82
N ASN A 85 -1.82 -3.88 -0.81
CA ASN A 85 -1.05 -2.66 -0.89
C ASN A 85 -1.06 -2.09 -2.31
N LEU A 86 -1.12 -0.77 -2.42
CA LEU A 86 -1.02 -0.03 -3.68
C LEU A 86 0.20 0.91 -3.70
N VAL A 87 0.86 1.09 -2.56
CA VAL A 87 1.97 2.04 -2.40
C VAL A 87 3.29 1.30 -2.45
N THR A 88 4.22 1.79 -3.24
CA THR A 88 5.62 1.38 -3.20
C THR A 88 6.42 2.40 -2.40
N GLY A 89 7.15 1.96 -1.39
CA GLY A 89 7.81 2.83 -0.40
C GLY A 89 8.64 3.94 -1.03
N CYS A 90 9.52 3.63 -1.98
CA CYS A 90 10.39 4.60 -2.65
C CYS A 90 9.64 5.68 -3.45
N THR A 91 8.33 5.51 -3.69
CA THR A 91 7.49 6.51 -4.36
C THR A 91 6.75 7.43 -3.40
N ALA A 92 6.77 7.14 -2.10
CA ALA A 92 5.95 7.83 -1.12
C ALA A 92 6.58 9.13 -0.60
N LEU A 93 5.70 10.15 -0.47
CA LEU A 93 5.91 11.37 0.31
C LEU A 93 4.83 11.43 1.39
N ILE A 94 5.21 11.68 2.62
CA ILE A 94 4.28 11.83 3.75
C ILE A 94 4.50 13.15 4.48
N ASN A 95 3.44 13.70 5.07
CA ASN A 95 3.56 14.83 5.98
C ASN A 95 3.82 14.40 7.43
N GLU A 96 4.19 15.34 8.27
CA GLU A 96 4.47 15.12 9.69
C GLU A 96 3.27 14.50 10.43
N THR A 97 2.06 14.96 10.14
CA THR A 97 0.82 14.48 10.78
C THR A 97 0.64 12.98 10.56
N LEU A 98 0.90 12.49 9.35
CA LEU A 98 0.86 11.06 9.07
C LEU A 98 1.97 10.32 9.82
N ALA A 99 3.19 10.85 9.80
CA ALA A 99 4.32 10.22 10.47
C ALA A 99 4.06 10.06 11.97
N LEU A 100 3.64 11.12 12.66
CA LEU A 100 3.33 11.09 14.09
C LEU A 100 2.19 10.13 14.43
N LYS A 101 1.17 10.04 13.57
CA LYS A 101 0.03 9.13 13.78
C LYS A 101 0.42 7.67 13.54
N ALA A 102 1.31 7.40 12.60
CA ALA A 102 1.71 6.05 12.23
C ALA A 102 2.73 5.42 13.17
N VAL A 103 3.55 6.23 13.87
CA VAL A 103 4.59 5.69 14.77
C VAL A 103 4.02 5.29 16.16
N PRO A 104 4.61 4.29 16.78
CA PRO A 104 5.57 3.34 16.21
C PRO A 104 4.90 2.49 15.12
N VAL A 105 5.62 2.20 14.04
CA VAL A 105 5.14 1.25 13.04
C VAL A 105 4.92 -0.10 13.70
N SER A 106 3.81 -0.76 13.40
CA SER A 106 3.47 -2.04 13.99
C SER A 106 4.52 -3.12 13.67
N LYS A 107 4.83 -3.95 14.66
CA LYS A 107 5.63 -5.17 14.43
C LYS A 107 4.90 -6.22 13.57
N GLN A 108 3.60 -6.08 13.40
CA GLN A 108 2.76 -6.91 12.53
C GLN A 108 2.56 -6.28 11.15
N ALA A 109 3.11 -5.09 10.90
CA ALA A 109 3.10 -4.48 9.58
C ALA A 109 3.91 -5.35 8.61
N ILE A 110 3.30 -5.69 7.48
CA ILE A 110 3.95 -6.48 6.42
C ILE A 110 5.07 -5.65 5.81
N MET A 111 4.76 -4.36 5.55
CA MET A 111 5.69 -3.36 5.05
C MET A 111 5.36 -1.99 5.66
N HIS A 112 6.38 -1.14 5.82
CA HIS A 112 6.19 0.21 6.37
C HIS A 112 5.30 1.09 5.48
N ASP A 113 5.44 1.01 4.16
CA ASP A 113 4.64 1.74 3.19
C ASP A 113 3.16 1.33 3.23
N TRP A 114 2.90 0.02 3.37
CA TRP A 114 1.53 -0.46 3.53
C TRP A 114 0.89 0.03 4.83
N TRP A 115 1.65 0.02 5.94
CA TRP A 115 1.17 0.57 7.20
C TRP A 115 0.82 2.05 7.11
N LEU A 116 1.70 2.85 6.48
CA LEU A 116 1.46 4.27 6.23
C LEU A 116 0.23 4.50 5.35
N ALA A 117 0.07 3.72 4.29
CA ALA A 117 -1.09 3.77 3.41
C ALA A 117 -2.40 3.47 4.16
N LEU A 118 -2.39 2.48 5.07
CA LEU A 118 -3.53 2.19 5.93
C LEU A 118 -3.89 3.37 6.84
N VAL A 119 -2.91 4.00 7.47
CA VAL A 119 -3.15 5.16 8.35
C VAL A 119 -3.65 6.36 7.54
N ALA A 120 -3.03 6.65 6.40
CA ALA A 120 -3.46 7.75 5.53
C ALA A 120 -4.90 7.56 5.02
N SER A 121 -5.23 6.36 4.54
CA SER A 121 -6.57 6.07 4.02
C SER A 121 -7.66 5.99 5.08
N ALA A 122 -7.31 5.67 6.33
CA ALA A 122 -8.26 5.60 7.44
C ALA A 122 -8.55 6.97 8.08
N PHE A 123 -7.58 7.88 8.09
CA PHE A 123 -7.63 9.11 8.87
C PHE A 123 -7.34 10.39 8.08
N GLY A 124 -7.07 10.27 6.79
CA GLY A 124 -6.67 11.39 5.98
C GLY A 124 -6.80 11.13 4.49
N LYS A 125 -5.74 11.45 3.73
CA LYS A 125 -5.74 11.40 2.27
C LYS A 125 -4.61 10.51 1.75
N LEU A 126 -4.96 9.64 0.80
CA LEU A 126 -4.02 8.85 -0.01
C LEU A 126 -4.17 9.27 -1.46
N ILE A 127 -3.13 9.84 -2.04
CA ILE A 127 -3.16 10.46 -3.36
C ILE A 127 -2.15 9.78 -4.27
N PHE A 128 -2.60 9.35 -5.44
CA PHE A 128 -1.78 8.77 -6.49
C PHE A 128 -1.49 9.79 -7.60
N LEU A 129 -0.22 9.92 -7.97
CA LEU A 129 0.23 10.65 -9.14
C LEU A 129 0.46 9.65 -10.27
N ASP A 130 -0.35 9.70 -11.32
CA ASP A 130 -0.17 8.85 -12.53
C ASP A 130 1.00 9.36 -13.39
N THR A 131 2.16 9.44 -12.75
CA THR A 131 3.41 9.87 -13.37
C THR A 131 4.54 9.06 -12.76
N PRO A 132 5.37 8.37 -13.55
CA PRO A 132 6.56 7.70 -13.04
C PRO A 132 7.57 8.75 -12.58
N LEU A 133 7.97 8.68 -11.32
CA LEU A 133 8.95 9.58 -10.71
C LEU A 133 10.18 8.85 -10.14
N VAL A 134 10.26 7.54 -10.36
CA VAL A 134 11.38 6.69 -9.93
C VAL A 134 11.68 5.68 -11.03
N HIS A 135 12.95 5.48 -11.34
CA HIS A 135 13.43 4.30 -12.05
C HIS A 135 13.69 3.20 -11.03
N TYR A 136 12.77 2.24 -10.94
CA TYR A 136 12.89 1.07 -10.08
C TYR A 136 13.82 0.05 -10.74
N ARG A 137 15.00 -0.12 -10.18
CA ARG A 137 16.02 -0.97 -10.74
C ARG A 137 15.83 -2.43 -10.30
N GLN A 138 15.52 -3.29 -11.26
CA GLN A 138 15.30 -4.71 -11.01
C GLN A 138 16.60 -5.51 -11.18
N HIS A 139 17.00 -6.19 -10.12
CA HIS A 139 18.15 -7.09 -10.06
C HIS A 139 17.83 -8.32 -9.18
N SER A 140 18.71 -9.31 -9.20
CA SER A 140 18.49 -10.60 -8.51
C SER A 140 18.35 -10.50 -6.99
N SER A 141 18.80 -9.39 -6.39
CA SER A 141 18.80 -9.16 -4.93
C SER A 141 17.62 -8.30 -4.45
N ASN A 142 16.67 -7.92 -5.30
CA ASN A 142 15.49 -7.18 -4.84
C ASN A 142 14.69 -8.01 -3.84
N THR A 143 14.28 -7.42 -2.73
CA THR A 143 13.44 -8.06 -1.70
C THR A 143 12.07 -8.42 -2.28
N ILE A 144 11.48 -7.50 -3.06
CA ILE A 144 10.24 -7.69 -3.81
C ILE A 144 10.47 -7.20 -5.23
N GLY A 145 10.66 -8.12 -6.18
CA GLY A 145 10.81 -7.77 -7.59
C GLY A 145 9.47 -7.43 -8.25
N ALA A 146 9.51 -6.58 -9.28
CA ALA A 146 8.35 -6.35 -10.14
C ALA A 146 7.98 -7.63 -10.90
N LYS A 147 6.70 -8.02 -10.85
CA LYS A 147 6.19 -9.21 -11.57
C LYS A 147 5.08 -8.79 -12.52
N GLU A 148 5.20 -9.23 -13.76
CA GLU A 148 4.17 -8.98 -14.77
C GLU A 148 2.84 -9.65 -14.38
N PHE A 149 1.76 -8.90 -14.51
CA PHE A 149 0.41 -9.42 -14.30
C PHE A 149 -0.08 -10.17 -15.53
N ILE A 150 -0.07 -11.49 -15.45
CA ILE A 150 -0.68 -12.35 -16.46
C ILE A 150 -2.11 -12.65 -16.01
N LYS A 151 -3.10 -12.12 -16.75
CA LYS A 151 -4.52 -12.41 -16.45
C LYS A 151 -4.74 -13.93 -16.43
N PRO A 152 -5.20 -14.51 -15.32
CA PRO A 152 -5.48 -15.94 -15.27
C PRO A 152 -6.65 -16.25 -16.20
N THR A 153 -6.43 -17.07 -17.22
CA THR A 153 -7.51 -17.59 -18.04
C THR A 153 -8.32 -18.62 -17.26
N PRO A 154 -9.66 -18.58 -17.33
CA PRO A 154 -10.54 -19.52 -16.58
C PRO A 154 -10.30 -21.00 -16.89
N LEU A 155 -9.74 -21.30 -18.06
CA LEU A 155 -9.41 -22.64 -18.52
C LEU A 155 -8.12 -23.22 -17.92
N HIS A 156 -7.32 -22.44 -17.19
CA HIS A 156 -6.07 -22.93 -16.67
C HIS A 156 -6.33 -23.87 -15.47
N ARG A 157 -5.92 -25.13 -15.60
CA ARG A 157 -5.99 -26.17 -14.54
C ARG A 157 -5.47 -25.67 -13.19
N SER A 158 -4.50 -24.79 -13.20
CA SER A 158 -3.93 -24.08 -12.04
C SER A 158 -4.95 -23.17 -11.31
N PHE A 159 -5.92 -22.58 -12.00
CA PHE A 159 -6.94 -21.73 -11.38
C PHE A 159 -7.87 -22.57 -10.47
N TRP A 160 -8.37 -23.69 -10.97
CA TRP A 160 -9.23 -24.59 -10.22
C TRP A 160 -8.48 -25.28 -9.07
N GLN A 161 -7.21 -25.65 -9.27
CA GLN A 161 -6.36 -26.20 -8.21
C GLN A 161 -6.14 -25.19 -7.08
N LYS A 162 -5.88 -23.93 -7.40
CA LYS A 162 -5.76 -22.86 -6.41
C LYS A 162 -7.08 -22.57 -5.69
N LEU A 163 -8.23 -22.72 -6.39
CA LEU A 163 -9.54 -22.47 -5.81
C LEU A 163 -9.92 -23.54 -4.77
N VAL A 164 -9.53 -24.80 -5.00
CA VAL A 164 -9.89 -25.97 -4.19
C VAL A 164 -8.77 -26.36 -3.21
N SER A 165 -7.58 -25.78 -3.34
CA SER A 165 -6.46 -26.10 -2.45
C SER A 165 -6.86 -25.95 -0.97
N ARG A 166 -6.64 -26.98 -0.18
CA ARG A 166 -6.84 -26.94 1.28
C ARG A 166 -5.71 -26.25 2.01
N GLN A 167 -4.58 -26.00 1.35
CA GLN A 167 -3.42 -25.35 1.98
C GLN A 167 -3.74 -23.86 2.23
N PRO A 168 -3.45 -23.36 3.43
CA PRO A 168 -3.58 -21.95 3.74
C PRO A 168 -2.52 -21.15 2.99
N ASN A 169 -2.81 -19.87 2.79
CA ASN A 169 -1.89 -18.92 2.18
C ASN A 169 -1.22 -18.10 3.30
N GLU A 170 0.09 -18.21 3.40
CA GLU A 170 0.92 -17.50 4.40
C GLU A 170 0.69 -15.98 4.35
N HIS A 171 0.66 -15.40 3.16
CA HIS A 171 0.42 -13.96 3.00
C HIS A 171 -0.93 -13.51 3.60
N LEU A 172 -1.98 -14.32 3.50
CA LEU A 172 -3.27 -13.99 4.12
C LEU A 172 -3.22 -14.05 5.65
N PHE A 173 -2.30 -14.82 6.24
CA PHE A 173 -2.04 -14.78 7.68
C PHE A 173 -1.37 -13.46 8.09
N GLU A 174 -0.43 -12.97 7.30
CA GLU A 174 0.23 -11.69 7.55
C GLU A 174 -0.78 -10.55 7.48
N VAL A 175 -1.61 -10.53 6.42
CA VAL A 175 -2.71 -9.56 6.28
C VAL A 175 -3.66 -9.62 7.48
N ALA A 176 -4.04 -10.82 7.92
CA ALA A 176 -4.94 -10.97 9.07
C ALA A 176 -4.31 -10.44 10.37
N ARG A 177 -3.02 -10.67 10.60
CA ARG A 177 -2.29 -10.15 11.76
C ARG A 177 -2.17 -8.63 11.73
N GLN A 178 -1.80 -8.07 10.58
CA GLN A 178 -1.75 -6.63 10.38
C GLN A 178 -3.12 -5.97 10.61
N ALA A 179 -4.20 -6.55 10.07
CA ALA A 179 -5.57 -6.07 10.26
C ALA A 179 -6.02 -6.12 11.72
N ALA A 180 -5.69 -7.20 12.43
CA ALA A 180 -6.02 -7.35 13.86
C ALA A 180 -5.29 -6.30 14.70
N ASP A 181 -4.00 -6.08 14.45
CA ASP A 181 -3.20 -5.09 15.17
C ASP A 181 -3.64 -3.66 14.87
N PHE A 182 -3.91 -3.35 13.60
CA PHE A 182 -4.46 -2.04 13.19
C PHE A 182 -5.79 -1.77 13.91
N ARG A 183 -6.67 -2.76 13.97
CA ARG A 183 -7.93 -2.65 14.70
C ARG A 183 -7.73 -2.47 16.19
N HIS A 184 -6.79 -3.19 16.80
CA HIS A 184 -6.46 -3.04 18.22
C HIS A 184 -6.02 -1.61 18.54
N ARG A 185 -5.16 -1.02 17.69
CA ARG A 185 -4.63 0.32 17.89
C ARG A 185 -5.64 1.42 17.57
N PHE A 186 -6.35 1.31 16.48
CA PHE A 186 -7.14 2.40 15.89
C PHE A 186 -8.65 2.16 15.89
N GLY A 187 -9.12 0.97 16.24
CA GLY A 187 -10.51 0.57 16.06
C GLY A 187 -11.55 1.49 16.71
N LYS A 188 -11.21 2.12 17.83
CA LYS A 188 -12.11 3.08 18.51
C LYS A 188 -12.35 4.39 17.75
N TYR A 189 -11.48 4.70 16.80
CA TYR A 189 -11.54 5.93 15.99
C TYR A 189 -12.11 5.67 14.58
N LEU A 190 -12.34 4.42 14.22
CA LEU A 190 -12.82 4.03 12.90
C LEU A 190 -14.35 3.93 12.86
N SER A 191 -14.89 4.08 11.65
CA SER A 191 -16.30 3.82 11.39
C SER A 191 -16.69 2.37 11.74
N VAL A 192 -17.97 2.13 12.00
CA VAL A 192 -18.50 0.76 12.21
C VAL A 192 -18.21 -0.12 11.00
N ARG A 193 -18.34 0.42 9.79
CA ARG A 193 -18.08 -0.29 8.54
C ARG A 193 -16.62 -0.74 8.45
N ASP A 194 -15.65 0.15 8.72
CA ASP A 194 -14.22 -0.15 8.66
C ASP A 194 -13.82 -1.18 9.71
N ASN A 195 -14.40 -1.09 10.91
CA ASN A 195 -14.21 -2.08 11.97
C ASN A 195 -14.72 -3.47 11.57
N ILE A 196 -15.85 -3.55 10.87
CA ILE A 196 -16.38 -4.82 10.35
C ILE A 196 -15.41 -5.36 9.29
N GLY A 197 -14.93 -4.52 8.36
CA GLY A 197 -13.94 -4.89 7.35
C GLY A 197 -12.67 -5.47 7.96
N LEU A 198 -12.13 -4.83 9.00
CA LEU A 198 -10.96 -5.33 9.75
C LEU A 198 -11.24 -6.66 10.46
N ARG A 199 -12.43 -6.84 11.05
CA ARG A 199 -12.83 -8.13 11.66
C ARG A 199 -12.85 -9.25 10.64
N ILE A 200 -13.48 -9.01 9.48
CA ILE A 200 -13.54 -9.99 8.39
C ILE A 200 -12.12 -10.33 7.91
N SER A 201 -11.26 -9.30 7.72
CA SER A 201 -9.87 -9.50 7.31
C SER A 201 -9.07 -10.28 8.35
N SER A 202 -9.29 -10.03 9.64
CA SER A 202 -8.64 -10.79 10.72
C SER A 202 -9.05 -12.28 10.74
N CYS A 203 -10.26 -12.62 10.23
CA CYS A 203 -10.71 -14.02 10.11
C CYS A 203 -9.94 -14.80 9.03
N MET A 204 -9.15 -14.13 8.17
CA MET A 204 -8.23 -14.80 7.25
C MET A 204 -7.08 -15.51 7.96
N SER A 205 -6.94 -15.37 9.28
CA SER A 205 -6.08 -16.20 10.12
C SER A 205 -6.54 -17.66 10.25
N ALA A 206 -7.69 -18.04 9.67
CA ALA A 206 -8.17 -19.41 9.68
C ALA A 206 -7.17 -20.36 9.01
N ARG A 207 -6.84 -21.48 9.66
CA ARG A 207 -5.90 -22.49 9.15
C ARG A 207 -6.46 -23.35 8.01
N ILE A 208 -7.68 -23.08 7.56
CA ILE A 208 -8.36 -23.79 6.49
C ILE A 208 -8.38 -22.88 5.25
N GLY A 209 -7.62 -23.24 4.21
CA GLY A 209 -7.44 -22.40 3.02
C GLY A 209 -8.74 -22.01 2.29
N VAL A 210 -9.79 -22.85 2.36
CA VAL A 210 -11.10 -22.52 1.80
C VAL A 210 -11.75 -21.36 2.56
N LEU A 211 -11.72 -21.40 3.89
CA LEU A 211 -12.27 -20.33 4.74
C LEU A 211 -11.50 -19.02 4.55
N GLN A 212 -10.18 -19.06 4.47
CA GLN A 212 -9.38 -17.87 4.16
C GLN A 212 -9.86 -17.19 2.87
N ARG A 213 -10.08 -17.97 1.81
CA ARG A 213 -10.52 -17.44 0.52
C ARG A 213 -11.95 -16.90 0.54
N VAL A 214 -12.82 -17.49 1.33
CA VAL A 214 -14.17 -16.96 1.55
C VAL A 214 -14.07 -15.59 2.22
N PHE A 215 -13.32 -15.46 3.32
CA PHE A 215 -13.12 -14.19 4.00
C PHE A 215 -12.43 -13.15 3.12
N TYR A 216 -11.43 -13.54 2.34
CA TYR A 216 -10.78 -12.66 1.37
C TYR A 216 -11.78 -12.11 0.33
N ARG A 217 -12.63 -12.97 -0.23
CA ARG A 217 -13.66 -12.53 -1.19
C ARG A 217 -14.69 -11.61 -0.57
N VAL A 218 -15.08 -11.87 0.67
CA VAL A 218 -16.01 -11.00 1.40
C VAL A 218 -15.33 -9.66 1.69
N ALA A 219 -14.10 -9.66 2.23
CA ALA A 219 -13.35 -8.45 2.52
C ALA A 219 -13.14 -7.58 1.26
N ARG A 220 -12.96 -8.20 0.09
CA ARG A 220 -12.80 -7.50 -1.20
C ARG A 220 -14.05 -6.77 -1.69
N ARG A 221 -15.22 -7.05 -1.12
CA ARG A 221 -16.50 -6.41 -1.48
C ARG A 221 -16.87 -5.23 -0.57
N PHE A 222 -16.18 -5.06 0.54
CA PHE A 222 -16.30 -3.92 1.44
C PHE A 222 -15.61 -2.69 0.88
#